data_accefcf7ed7a58e13865879536250416
#
_entry.id   accefcf7ed7a58e13865879536250416
#
_cell.length_a   1.000
_cell.length_b   1.000
_cell.length_c   1.000
_cell.angle_alpha   90.00
_cell.angle_beta   90.00
_cell.angle_gamma   90.00
#
_symmetry.space_group_name_H-M   'P 1'
#
loop_
_entity.id
_entity.type
_entity.pdbx_description
1 polymer ?
#
loop_
_entity_poly.entity_id
_entity_poly.type
_entity_poly.pdbx_seq_one_letter_code
_entity_poly.pdbx_strand_id
1 'polypeptide(L)'
;MEDRPLRKIRSFVRRPGRTTAAQHKALTDLMPRFGIDFQESRLDLETVFGRSGPQLLDIGFGDGEALLTAAANNPEIDYLGVEVHDPGVGHLLLLLERAGLSNVRIIKRDVVEVLDSMLGDASLAGVNLFFPDPWPKKRHHKRRLVQLPVANEFARVIEPGGRLHIATDWQDYAEHVRDTISATGAFATVPTAEFGTGSMSLRPPTKFERRGQRLGHGVWDLLYERRDIE
;
A
#
# COMPACT_ATOMS: atom_id res chain seq x y z
N MET A 1 4.92 -1.86 -41.26
CA MET A 1 5.63 -1.75 -39.95
C MET A 1 4.55 -1.81 -38.90
N GLU A 2 4.33 -2.99 -38.29
CA GLU A 2 3.34 -3.15 -37.23
C GLU A 2 3.83 -2.42 -35.99
N ASP A 3 3.05 -1.47 -35.52
CA ASP A 3 3.26 -0.69 -34.32
C ASP A 3 3.09 -1.66 -33.11
N ARG A 4 4.20 -2.24 -32.66
CA ARG A 4 4.17 -3.05 -31.43
C ARG A 4 3.81 -2.16 -30.27
N PRO A 5 2.68 -2.40 -29.59
CA PRO A 5 2.29 -1.59 -28.45
C PRO A 5 3.43 -1.59 -27.42
N LEU A 6 3.91 -0.41 -27.06
CA LEU A 6 4.94 -0.20 -26.03
C LEU A 6 4.47 -0.89 -24.76
N ARG A 7 5.25 -1.85 -24.26
CA ARG A 7 4.94 -2.54 -22.99
C ARG A 7 4.75 -1.51 -21.88
N LYS A 8 3.56 -1.52 -21.27
CA LYS A 8 3.24 -0.67 -20.11
C LYS A 8 4.35 -0.84 -19.06
N ILE A 9 4.98 0.25 -18.62
CA ILE A 9 6.05 0.23 -17.63
C ILE A 9 5.40 -0.15 -16.31
N ARG A 10 5.85 -1.26 -15.69
CA ARG A 10 5.35 -1.72 -14.39
C ARG A 10 6.30 -1.28 -13.27
N SER A 11 5.75 -0.86 -12.16
CA SER A 11 6.47 -0.47 -10.95
C SER A 11 7.07 -1.66 -10.19
N PHE A 12 6.67 -2.88 -10.53
CA PHE A 12 7.12 -4.12 -9.88
C PHE A 12 7.66 -5.13 -10.88
N VAL A 13 8.44 -6.09 -10.36
CA VAL A 13 8.88 -7.28 -11.10
C VAL A 13 8.14 -8.48 -10.52
N ARG A 14 7.31 -9.15 -11.33
CA ARG A 14 6.82 -10.48 -10.96
C ARG A 14 8.01 -11.45 -10.93
N ARG A 15 8.56 -11.67 -9.75
CA ARG A 15 9.44 -12.81 -9.53
C ARG A 15 8.56 -14.02 -9.25
N PRO A 16 8.68 -15.15 -9.97
CA PRO A 16 7.98 -16.35 -9.59
C PRO A 16 8.53 -16.82 -8.24
N GLY A 17 7.92 -16.35 -7.16
CA GLY A 17 8.18 -16.83 -5.82
C GLY A 17 7.63 -18.26 -5.70
N ARG A 18 8.33 -19.14 -4.97
CA ARG A 18 7.83 -20.48 -4.69
C ARG A 18 6.66 -20.38 -3.72
N THR A 19 5.43 -20.58 -4.20
CA THR A 19 4.24 -20.67 -3.37
C THR A 19 4.19 -22.06 -2.74
N THR A 20 3.99 -22.15 -1.43
CA THR A 20 3.82 -23.44 -0.73
C THR A 20 2.43 -24.03 -1.00
N ALA A 21 2.26 -25.33 -0.78
CA ALA A 21 0.96 -25.98 -0.91
C ALA A 21 -0.12 -25.34 0.00
N ALA A 22 0.26 -24.93 1.23
CA ALA A 22 -0.65 -24.26 2.16
C ALA A 22 -1.07 -22.89 1.64
N GLN A 23 -0.16 -22.10 1.07
CA GLN A 23 -0.46 -20.80 0.47
C GLN A 23 -1.35 -20.96 -0.78
N HIS A 24 -1.08 -21.97 -1.63
CA HIS A 24 -1.96 -22.28 -2.76
C HIS A 24 -3.37 -22.61 -2.32
N LYS A 25 -3.50 -23.47 -1.29
CA LYS A 25 -4.80 -23.82 -0.72
C LYS A 25 -5.51 -22.57 -0.17
N ALA A 26 -4.79 -21.71 0.55
CA ALA A 26 -5.34 -20.46 1.08
C ALA A 26 -5.85 -19.53 -0.03
N LEU A 27 -5.12 -19.39 -1.14
CA LEU A 27 -5.58 -18.62 -2.29
C LEU A 27 -6.90 -19.15 -2.89
N THR A 28 -7.15 -20.45 -2.81
CA THR A 28 -8.41 -21.05 -3.31
C THR A 28 -9.53 -20.90 -2.28
N ASP A 29 -9.25 -21.23 -1.03
CA ASP A 29 -10.31 -21.43 -0.03
C ASP A 29 -10.67 -20.13 0.71
N LEU A 30 -9.72 -19.19 0.87
CA LEU A 30 -9.89 -17.99 1.69
C LEU A 30 -10.07 -16.69 0.87
N MET A 31 -9.67 -16.65 -0.41
CA MET A 31 -9.98 -15.50 -1.26
C MET A 31 -11.48 -15.20 -1.38
N PRO A 32 -12.40 -16.19 -1.42
CA PRO A 32 -13.82 -15.87 -1.42
C PRO A 32 -14.31 -15.10 -0.18
N ARG A 33 -13.60 -15.18 0.95
CA ARG A 33 -13.93 -14.49 2.20
C ARG A 33 -13.23 -13.14 2.34
N PHE A 34 -11.95 -13.09 1.99
CA PHE A 34 -11.09 -11.92 2.24
C PHE A 34 -10.76 -11.14 0.97
N GLY A 35 -10.92 -11.75 -0.20
CA GLY A 35 -10.55 -11.16 -1.46
C GLY A 35 -11.67 -10.30 -2.07
N ILE A 36 -11.24 -9.32 -2.85
CA ILE A 36 -12.10 -8.55 -3.74
C ILE A 36 -11.51 -8.71 -5.15
N ASP A 37 -12.35 -9.16 -6.08
CA ASP A 37 -11.98 -9.25 -7.48
C ASP A 37 -11.85 -7.86 -8.10
N PHE A 38 -10.91 -7.72 -9.03
CA PHE A 38 -10.76 -6.48 -9.78
C PHE A 38 -12.00 -6.20 -10.63
N GLN A 39 -12.48 -4.97 -10.56
CA GLN A 39 -13.61 -4.48 -11.35
C GLN A 39 -13.35 -3.06 -11.85
N GLU A 40 -13.92 -2.70 -12.99
CA GLU A 40 -13.83 -1.35 -13.58
C GLU A 40 -14.95 -0.42 -13.05
N SER A 41 -15.20 -0.51 -11.73
CA SER A 41 -16.19 0.33 -11.03
C SER A 41 -15.73 0.62 -9.61
N ARG A 42 -16.16 1.75 -9.09
CA ARG A 42 -15.79 2.19 -7.72
C ARG A 42 -16.37 1.23 -6.67
N LEU A 43 -15.57 0.92 -5.67
CA LEU A 43 -16.01 0.15 -4.51
C LEU A 43 -16.79 1.06 -3.56
N ASP A 44 -17.86 0.54 -3.04
CA ASP A 44 -18.46 1.04 -1.80
C ASP A 44 -17.81 0.32 -0.63
N LEU A 45 -16.84 0.99 0.00
CA LEU A 45 -16.03 0.40 1.06
C LEU A 45 -16.86 0.10 2.31
N GLU A 46 -17.90 0.88 2.62
CA GLU A 46 -18.81 0.58 3.74
C GLU A 46 -19.56 -0.74 3.48
N THR A 47 -20.05 -0.96 2.27
CA THR A 47 -20.64 -2.25 1.88
C THR A 47 -19.63 -3.40 1.93
N VAL A 48 -18.38 -3.18 1.48
CA VAL A 48 -17.32 -4.19 1.47
C VAL A 48 -16.97 -4.67 2.88
N PHE A 49 -16.91 -3.75 3.85
CA PHE A 49 -16.58 -4.09 5.25
C PHE A 49 -17.80 -4.33 6.13
N GLY A 50 -19.00 -3.95 5.66
CA GLY A 50 -20.25 -4.09 6.39
C GLY A 50 -20.40 -3.10 7.56
N ARG A 51 -19.61 -2.03 7.56
CA ARG A 51 -19.65 -0.97 8.57
C ARG A 51 -19.10 0.35 8.02
N SER A 52 -19.48 1.45 8.66
CA SER A 52 -18.84 2.75 8.48
C SER A 52 -17.64 2.86 9.43
N GLY A 53 -16.52 3.36 8.95
CA GLY A 53 -15.28 3.56 9.71
C GLY A 53 -14.14 4.05 8.81
N PRO A 54 -12.99 4.42 9.37
CA PRO A 54 -11.83 4.83 8.59
C PRO A 54 -11.27 3.65 7.79
N GLN A 55 -11.01 3.87 6.50
CA GLN A 55 -10.41 2.88 5.61
C GLN A 55 -8.98 3.27 5.25
N LEU A 56 -8.04 2.33 5.39
CA LEU A 56 -6.65 2.49 4.99
C LEU A 56 -6.27 1.55 3.85
N LEU A 57 -5.61 2.10 2.83
CA LEU A 57 -5.01 1.31 1.76
C LEU A 57 -3.56 0.96 2.13
N ASP A 58 -3.22 -0.33 2.15
CA ASP A 58 -1.85 -0.82 2.34
C ASP A 58 -1.32 -1.40 1.03
N ILE A 59 -0.33 -0.73 0.45
CA ILE A 59 0.20 -1.03 -0.88
C ILE A 59 1.46 -1.87 -0.78
N GLY A 60 1.42 -3.06 -1.40
CA GLY A 60 2.56 -3.97 -1.42
C GLY A 60 2.86 -4.56 -0.05
N PHE A 61 1.86 -5.09 0.64
CA PHE A 61 1.98 -5.59 2.01
C PHE A 61 2.97 -6.75 2.20
N GLY A 62 3.55 -7.27 1.11
CA GLY A 62 4.58 -8.30 1.15
C GLY A 62 4.11 -9.62 1.79
N ASP A 63 4.71 -10.02 2.92
CA ASP A 63 4.28 -11.21 3.67
C ASP A 63 3.04 -10.96 4.55
N GLY A 64 2.60 -9.72 4.69
CA GLY A 64 1.40 -9.33 5.40
C GLY A 64 1.51 -9.26 6.92
N GLU A 65 2.68 -9.58 7.53
CA GLU A 65 2.83 -9.54 9.00
C GLU A 65 2.61 -8.14 9.59
N ALA A 66 3.10 -7.10 8.90
CA ALA A 66 2.91 -5.72 9.34
C ALA A 66 1.44 -5.30 9.23
N LEU A 67 0.77 -5.63 8.14
CA LEU A 67 -0.65 -5.36 7.94
C LEU A 67 -1.52 -6.11 8.96
N LEU A 68 -1.23 -7.39 9.22
CA LEU A 68 -1.92 -8.16 10.26
C LEU A 68 -1.79 -7.48 11.63
N THR A 69 -0.56 -7.07 11.98
CA THR A 69 -0.30 -6.41 13.27
C THR A 69 -1.03 -5.08 13.38
N ALA A 70 -1.04 -4.28 12.32
CA ALA A 70 -1.77 -3.03 12.27
C ALA A 70 -3.27 -3.26 12.45
N ALA A 71 -3.85 -4.22 11.73
CA ALA A 71 -5.27 -4.54 11.79
C ALA A 71 -5.70 -5.11 13.15
N ALA A 72 -4.86 -5.91 13.80
CA ALA A 72 -5.12 -6.44 15.13
C ALA A 72 -5.09 -5.36 16.23
N ASN A 73 -4.19 -4.38 16.08
CA ASN A 73 -4.03 -3.30 17.05
C ASN A 73 -5.07 -2.18 16.89
N ASN A 74 -5.71 -2.07 15.73
CA ASN A 74 -6.67 -1.02 15.41
C ASN A 74 -7.95 -1.65 14.81
N PRO A 75 -8.76 -2.33 15.62
CA PRO A 75 -9.95 -3.05 15.14
C PRO A 75 -11.04 -2.12 14.60
N GLU A 76 -10.98 -0.83 14.93
CA GLU A 76 -11.88 0.22 14.42
C GLU A 76 -11.54 0.63 12.98
N ILE A 77 -10.33 0.34 12.50
CA ILE A 77 -9.87 0.69 11.16
C ILE A 77 -10.04 -0.51 10.22
N ASP A 78 -10.54 -0.25 9.03
CA ASP A 78 -10.62 -1.24 7.96
C ASP A 78 -9.42 -1.10 6.99
N TYR A 79 -8.82 -2.22 6.64
CA TYR A 79 -7.60 -2.25 5.82
C TYR A 79 -7.88 -2.90 4.47
N LEU A 80 -7.58 -2.18 3.39
CA LEU A 80 -7.56 -2.70 2.04
C LEU A 80 -6.11 -2.98 1.62
N GLY A 81 -5.70 -4.24 1.62
CA GLY A 81 -4.36 -4.65 1.19
C GLY A 81 -4.30 -4.90 -0.31
N VAL A 82 -3.33 -4.32 -1.00
CA VAL A 82 -3.10 -4.55 -2.44
C VAL A 82 -1.73 -5.16 -2.64
N GLU A 83 -1.67 -6.34 -3.28
CA GLU A 83 -0.42 -7.05 -3.56
C GLU A 83 -0.52 -7.83 -4.88
N VAL A 84 0.61 -8.04 -5.56
CA VAL A 84 0.68 -8.75 -6.85
C VAL A 84 1.30 -10.15 -6.74
N HIS A 85 1.93 -10.48 -5.60
CA HIS A 85 2.67 -11.71 -5.40
C HIS A 85 1.87 -12.76 -4.64
N ASP A 86 1.56 -13.87 -5.30
CA ASP A 86 0.79 -14.99 -4.73
C ASP A 86 1.33 -15.51 -3.38
N PRO A 87 2.65 -15.67 -3.16
CA PRO A 87 3.16 -16.11 -1.86
C PRO A 87 2.80 -15.18 -0.70
N GLY A 88 2.86 -13.87 -0.93
CA GLY A 88 2.50 -12.87 0.07
C GLY A 88 1.01 -12.88 0.39
N VAL A 89 0.17 -12.86 -0.65
CA VAL A 89 -1.28 -12.95 -0.51
C VAL A 89 -1.68 -14.24 0.23
N GLY A 90 -1.15 -15.39 -0.21
CA GLY A 90 -1.44 -16.68 0.44
C GLY A 90 -0.96 -16.74 1.90
N HIS A 91 0.14 -16.07 2.24
CA HIS A 91 0.62 -15.98 3.62
C HIS A 91 -0.31 -15.12 4.49
N LEU A 92 -0.67 -13.92 4.02
CA LEU A 92 -1.60 -13.05 4.75
C LEU A 92 -2.95 -13.71 4.97
N LEU A 93 -3.50 -14.41 3.99
CA LEU A 93 -4.76 -15.16 4.14
C LEU A 93 -4.70 -16.16 5.29
N LEU A 94 -3.61 -16.94 5.40
CA LEU A 94 -3.40 -17.87 6.51
C LEU A 94 -3.29 -17.17 7.87
N LEU A 95 -2.65 -16.00 7.90
CA LEU A 95 -2.53 -15.20 9.11
C LEU A 95 -3.89 -14.65 9.56
N LEU A 96 -4.68 -14.10 8.65
CA LEU A 96 -6.02 -13.54 8.92
C LEU A 96 -6.97 -14.62 9.46
N GLU A 97 -6.97 -15.80 8.83
CA GLU A 97 -7.79 -16.93 9.29
C GLU A 97 -7.42 -17.37 10.70
N ARG A 98 -6.12 -17.50 11.01
CA ARG A 98 -5.63 -17.86 12.33
C ARG A 98 -5.96 -16.82 13.40
N ALA A 99 -5.87 -15.54 13.05
CA ALA A 99 -6.13 -14.44 13.97
C ALA A 99 -7.63 -14.13 14.14
N GLY A 100 -8.48 -14.67 13.27
CA GLY A 100 -9.93 -14.40 13.29
C GLY A 100 -10.28 -12.95 12.96
N LEU A 101 -9.40 -12.22 12.24
CA LEU A 101 -9.64 -10.82 11.89
C LEU A 101 -10.64 -10.73 10.73
N SER A 102 -11.47 -9.69 10.79
CA SER A 102 -12.49 -9.40 9.76
C SER A 102 -12.35 -8.01 9.12
N ASN A 103 -11.46 -7.18 9.65
CA ASN A 103 -11.23 -5.81 9.20
C ASN A 103 -10.12 -5.68 8.12
N VAL A 104 -9.86 -6.75 7.36
CA VAL A 104 -8.92 -6.74 6.24
C VAL A 104 -9.59 -7.32 4.99
N ARG A 105 -9.40 -6.64 3.86
CA ARG A 105 -9.73 -7.16 2.52
C ARG A 105 -8.50 -7.06 1.62
N ILE A 106 -8.44 -7.95 0.62
CA ILE A 106 -7.24 -8.10 -0.24
C ILE A 106 -7.66 -7.97 -1.70
N ILE A 107 -6.96 -7.13 -2.44
CA ILE A 107 -7.04 -7.07 -3.91
C ILE A 107 -5.72 -7.56 -4.49
N LYS A 108 -5.74 -8.66 -5.23
CA LYS A 108 -4.57 -9.21 -5.90
C LYS A 108 -4.42 -8.59 -7.31
N ARG A 109 -3.93 -7.36 -7.38
CA ARG A 109 -3.81 -6.58 -8.62
C ARG A 109 -2.67 -5.56 -8.56
N ASP A 110 -2.32 -4.97 -9.72
CA ASP A 110 -1.48 -3.78 -9.78
C ASP A 110 -2.21 -2.61 -9.12
N VAL A 111 -1.57 -1.97 -8.14
CA VAL A 111 -2.18 -0.86 -7.41
C VAL A 111 -2.55 0.31 -8.30
N VAL A 112 -1.82 0.55 -9.38
CA VAL A 112 -2.15 1.62 -10.34
C VAL A 112 -3.53 1.40 -10.97
N GLU A 113 -3.86 0.14 -11.29
CA GLU A 113 -5.17 -0.22 -11.82
C GLU A 113 -6.27 -0.10 -10.74
N VAL A 114 -5.94 -0.46 -9.49
CA VAL A 114 -6.88 -0.34 -8.35
C VAL A 114 -7.20 1.12 -8.05
N LEU A 115 -6.18 1.99 -7.97
CA LEU A 115 -6.36 3.42 -7.76
C LEU A 115 -7.24 4.04 -8.85
N ASP A 116 -6.91 3.79 -10.10
CA ASP A 116 -7.60 4.34 -11.26
C ASP A 116 -9.07 3.90 -11.34
N SER A 117 -9.36 2.60 -11.11
CA SER A 117 -10.66 2.02 -11.42
C SER A 117 -11.56 1.80 -10.19
N MET A 118 -10.97 1.36 -9.06
CA MET A 118 -11.76 0.81 -7.94
C MET A 118 -11.96 1.78 -6.76
N LEU A 119 -11.13 2.83 -6.63
CA LEU A 119 -11.19 3.75 -5.48
C LEU A 119 -11.82 5.09 -5.86
N GLY A 120 -12.82 5.49 -5.10
CA GLY A 120 -13.52 6.78 -5.25
C GLY A 120 -12.66 7.95 -4.75
N ASP A 121 -13.10 9.17 -5.06
CA ASP A 121 -12.48 10.39 -4.56
C ASP A 121 -12.75 10.50 -3.05
N ALA A 122 -11.73 10.92 -2.28
CA ALA A 122 -11.81 11.09 -0.83
C ALA A 122 -12.45 9.88 -0.09
N SER A 123 -12.17 8.66 -0.57
CA SER A 123 -12.76 7.42 -0.03
C SER A 123 -11.88 6.73 1.01
N LEU A 124 -10.69 7.25 1.28
CA LEU A 124 -9.73 6.64 2.20
C LEU A 124 -9.29 7.65 3.28
N ALA A 125 -9.23 7.22 4.52
CA ALA A 125 -8.61 7.95 5.62
C ALA A 125 -7.06 7.97 5.49
N GLY A 126 -6.48 7.08 4.69
CA GLY A 126 -5.05 7.13 4.40
C GLY A 126 -4.53 6.01 3.50
N VAL A 127 -3.27 6.20 3.13
CA VAL A 127 -2.51 5.25 2.27
C VAL A 127 -1.16 4.97 2.91
N ASN A 128 -0.82 3.69 3.01
CA ASN A 128 0.48 3.17 3.44
C ASN A 128 1.25 2.58 2.26
N LEU A 129 2.51 2.95 2.11
CA LEU A 129 3.43 2.41 1.11
C LEU A 129 4.79 2.16 1.75
N PHE A 130 5.08 0.91 2.12
CA PHE A 130 6.29 0.59 2.87
C PHE A 130 7.28 -0.21 2.03
N PHE A 131 8.51 0.31 1.94
CA PHE A 131 9.64 -0.29 1.25
C PHE A 131 9.35 -0.70 -0.21
N PRO A 132 8.76 0.19 -1.02
CA PRO A 132 8.61 -0.07 -2.44
C PRO A 132 9.96 -0.24 -3.12
N ASP A 133 10.00 -0.95 -4.26
CA ASP A 133 11.23 -1.15 -5.04
C ASP A 133 11.91 0.19 -5.37
N PRO A 134 13.14 0.47 -4.89
CA PRO A 134 13.80 1.78 -5.04
C PRO A 134 14.37 2.02 -6.44
N TRP A 135 14.54 0.96 -7.25
CA TRP A 135 15.11 1.02 -8.59
C TRP A 135 16.40 1.86 -8.67
N PRO A 136 17.55 1.41 -8.08
CA PRO A 136 18.73 2.24 -7.86
C PRO A 136 19.37 2.83 -9.13
N LYS A 137 19.22 2.16 -10.28
CA LYS A 137 19.83 2.59 -11.55
C LYS A 137 18.98 3.71 -12.17
N LYS A 138 19.56 4.87 -12.50
CA LYS A 138 18.89 6.04 -13.12
C LYS A 138 17.94 5.67 -14.28
N ARG A 139 18.36 4.78 -15.19
CA ARG A 139 17.52 4.29 -16.30
C ARG A 139 16.25 3.57 -15.86
N HIS A 140 16.16 3.15 -14.58
CA HIS A 140 15.02 2.45 -13.99
C HIS A 140 14.14 3.35 -13.11
N HIS A 141 14.51 4.60 -12.83
CA HIS A 141 13.73 5.51 -11.97
C HIS A 141 12.29 5.68 -12.46
N LYS A 142 12.06 5.60 -13.78
CA LYS A 142 10.71 5.58 -14.37
C LYS A 142 9.82 4.39 -13.94
N ARG A 143 10.39 3.40 -13.24
CA ARG A 143 9.67 2.25 -12.65
C ARG A 143 9.29 2.46 -11.20
N ARG A 144 9.80 3.50 -10.54
CA ARG A 144 9.42 3.84 -9.17
C ARG A 144 7.93 4.04 -9.13
N LEU A 145 7.26 3.48 -8.11
CA LEU A 145 5.81 3.58 -7.99
C LEU A 145 5.37 5.03 -7.78
N VAL A 146 6.07 5.75 -6.90
CA VAL A 146 5.76 7.16 -6.64
C VAL A 146 6.27 8.02 -7.80
N GLN A 147 5.45 8.17 -8.82
CA GLN A 147 5.56 9.12 -9.90
C GLN A 147 4.42 10.13 -9.78
N LEU A 148 4.53 11.30 -10.41
CA LEU A 148 3.51 12.35 -10.28
C LEU A 148 2.07 11.88 -10.58
N PRO A 149 1.80 11.04 -11.61
CA PRO A 149 0.45 10.52 -11.82
C PRO A 149 -0.08 9.71 -10.63
N VAL A 150 0.75 8.85 -10.01
CA VAL A 150 0.34 8.05 -8.84
C VAL A 150 0.21 8.93 -7.60
N ALA A 151 1.07 9.93 -7.42
CA ALA A 151 0.96 10.90 -6.34
C ALA A 151 -0.33 11.73 -6.42
N ASN A 152 -0.77 12.07 -7.63
CA ASN A 152 -2.08 12.72 -7.84
C ASN A 152 -3.25 11.78 -7.50
N GLU A 153 -3.12 10.47 -7.83
CA GLU A 153 -4.12 9.48 -7.41
C GLU A 153 -4.19 9.35 -5.89
N PHE A 154 -3.05 9.38 -5.18
CA PHE A 154 -3.07 9.43 -3.71
C PHE A 154 -3.81 10.67 -3.20
N ALA A 155 -3.57 11.85 -3.81
CA ALA A 155 -4.27 13.07 -3.46
C ALA A 155 -5.78 12.99 -3.77
N ARG A 156 -6.19 12.26 -4.79
CA ARG A 156 -7.60 12.08 -5.16
C ARG A 156 -8.33 11.16 -4.18
N VAL A 157 -7.73 10.00 -3.85
CA VAL A 157 -8.42 8.96 -3.06
C VAL A 157 -8.39 9.22 -1.55
N ILE A 158 -7.39 9.95 -1.04
CA ILE A 158 -7.30 10.29 0.38
C ILE A 158 -8.23 11.47 0.68
N GLU A 159 -9.03 11.37 1.73
CA GLU A 159 -9.89 12.45 2.20
C GLU A 159 -9.08 13.65 2.75
N PRO A 160 -9.60 14.89 2.74
CA PRO A 160 -8.96 16.02 3.42
C PRO A 160 -8.68 15.69 4.90
N GLY A 161 -7.45 16.00 5.37
CA GLY A 161 -6.96 15.60 6.69
C GLY A 161 -6.50 14.16 6.80
N GLY A 162 -6.75 13.33 5.79
CA GLY A 162 -6.26 11.95 5.71
C GLY A 162 -4.76 11.90 5.44
N ARG A 163 -4.16 10.74 5.63
CA ARG A 163 -2.70 10.59 5.72
C ARG A 163 -2.09 9.73 4.62
N LEU A 164 -0.90 10.14 4.16
CA LEU A 164 -0.04 9.35 3.30
C LEU A 164 1.25 9.03 4.06
N HIS A 165 1.51 7.73 4.30
CA HIS A 165 2.71 7.27 4.97
C HIS A 165 3.56 6.43 4.01
N ILE A 166 4.77 6.90 3.70
CA ILE A 166 5.73 6.20 2.85
C ILE A 166 7.00 5.93 3.64
N ALA A 167 7.47 4.68 3.67
CA ALA A 167 8.75 4.33 4.28
C ALA A 167 9.70 3.72 3.24
N THR A 168 10.97 4.07 3.31
CA THR A 168 12.02 3.50 2.45
C THR A 168 13.36 3.47 3.18
N ASP A 169 14.22 2.49 2.82
CA ASP A 169 15.61 2.39 3.27
C ASP A 169 16.61 2.92 2.21
N TRP A 170 16.11 3.63 1.19
CA TRP A 170 16.89 4.16 0.07
C TRP A 170 16.80 5.69 0.00
N GLN A 171 17.90 6.39 0.36
CA GLN A 171 17.93 7.85 0.47
C GLN A 171 17.48 8.57 -0.81
N ASP A 172 18.07 8.21 -1.96
CA ASP A 172 17.73 8.84 -3.26
C ASP A 172 16.24 8.64 -3.63
N TYR A 173 15.64 7.53 -3.15
CA TYR A 173 14.20 7.35 -3.34
C TYR A 173 13.39 8.20 -2.34
N ALA A 174 13.85 8.37 -1.12
CA ALA A 174 13.20 9.28 -0.17
C ALA A 174 13.19 10.72 -0.67
N GLU A 175 14.31 11.18 -1.26
CA GLU A 175 14.41 12.50 -1.90
C GLU A 175 13.44 12.62 -3.08
N HIS A 176 13.44 11.64 -3.98
CA HIS A 176 12.49 11.57 -5.10
C HIS A 176 11.02 11.61 -4.65
N VAL A 177 10.66 10.90 -3.58
CA VAL A 177 9.30 10.92 -3.01
C VAL A 177 8.94 12.32 -2.51
N ARG A 178 9.83 12.99 -1.76
CA ARG A 178 9.59 14.36 -1.27
C ARG A 178 9.31 15.32 -2.41
N ASP A 179 10.16 15.29 -3.44
CA ASP A 179 10.01 16.16 -4.60
C ASP A 179 8.69 15.89 -5.35
N THR A 180 8.37 14.60 -5.55
CA THR A 180 7.16 14.20 -6.28
C THR A 180 5.89 14.56 -5.51
N ILE A 181 5.83 14.30 -4.20
CA ILE A 181 4.66 14.64 -3.38
C ILE A 181 4.51 16.16 -3.26
N SER A 182 5.62 16.89 -3.07
CA SER A 182 5.59 18.37 -3.06
C SER A 182 5.04 18.95 -4.37
N ALA A 183 5.39 18.34 -5.49
CA ALA A 183 4.93 18.80 -6.82
C ALA A 183 3.42 18.67 -7.03
N THR A 184 2.71 17.85 -6.27
CA THR A 184 1.23 17.78 -6.31
C THR A 184 0.56 19.02 -5.72
N GLY A 185 1.23 19.72 -4.81
CA GLY A 185 0.64 20.81 -4.01
C GLY A 185 -0.43 20.37 -2.99
N ALA A 186 -0.83 19.09 -3.03
CA ALA A 186 -1.97 18.56 -2.29
C ALA A 186 -1.65 18.12 -0.86
N PHE A 187 -0.38 18.04 -0.48
CA PHE A 187 0.04 17.50 0.81
C PHE A 187 0.86 18.48 1.63
N ALA A 188 0.67 18.42 2.96
CA ALA A 188 1.55 19.03 3.94
C ALA A 188 2.45 17.96 4.58
N THR A 189 3.72 18.26 4.81
CA THR A 189 4.61 17.35 5.56
C THR A 189 4.25 17.36 7.04
N VAL A 190 4.12 16.18 7.64
CA VAL A 190 3.89 16.01 9.08
C VAL A 190 5.21 15.64 9.76
N PRO A 191 5.63 16.34 10.82
CA PRO A 191 6.81 15.96 11.59
C PRO A 191 6.64 14.58 12.23
N THR A 192 7.68 13.74 12.14
CA THR A 192 7.63 12.38 12.71
C THR A 192 7.40 12.33 14.22
N ALA A 193 7.76 13.41 14.95
CA ALA A 193 7.52 13.55 16.40
C ALA A 193 6.02 13.63 16.76
N GLU A 194 5.14 14.04 15.83
CA GLU A 194 3.71 14.16 16.06
C GLU A 194 2.95 12.83 15.85
N PHE A 195 3.64 11.80 15.40
CA PHE A 195 3.05 10.51 15.00
C PHE A 195 2.76 9.57 16.18
N GLY A 196 3.15 9.91 17.39
CA GLY A 196 3.03 9.05 18.58
C GLY A 196 1.76 9.21 19.42
N THR A 197 0.82 10.10 19.06
CA THR A 197 -0.27 10.53 19.96
C THR A 197 -1.68 10.27 19.40
N GLY A 198 -1.90 9.17 18.69
CA GLY A 198 -3.23 8.80 18.19
C GLY A 198 -3.30 7.37 17.70
N SER A 199 -4.51 6.89 17.35
CA SER A 199 -4.79 5.54 16.85
C SER A 199 -4.06 5.17 15.54
N MET A 200 -3.32 6.09 14.93
CA MET A 200 -2.42 5.85 13.79
C MET A 200 -0.96 5.90 14.26
N SER A 201 -0.58 5.00 15.17
CA SER A 201 0.79 4.88 15.67
C SER A 201 1.76 4.49 14.54
N LEU A 202 3.06 4.79 14.75
CA LEU A 202 4.15 4.33 13.89
C LEU A 202 3.91 2.87 13.45
N ARG A 203 4.02 2.64 12.15
CA ARG A 203 3.89 1.29 11.56
C ARG A 203 4.68 0.23 12.34
N PRO A 204 4.18 -1.00 12.42
CA PRO A 204 4.97 -2.10 12.96
C PRO A 204 6.28 -2.26 12.16
N PRO A 205 7.40 -2.64 12.83
CA PRO A 205 8.66 -2.87 12.14
C PRO A 205 8.51 -3.97 11.08
N THR A 206 8.78 -3.65 9.83
CA THR A 206 8.70 -4.61 8.74
C THR A 206 9.94 -5.51 8.70
N LYS A 207 9.83 -6.65 8.00
CA LYS A 207 10.96 -7.55 7.72
C LYS A 207 12.10 -6.83 6.98
N PHE A 208 11.77 -5.92 6.07
CA PHE A 208 12.74 -5.13 5.29
C PHE A 208 13.48 -4.15 6.20
N GLU A 209 12.80 -3.48 7.10
CA GLU A 209 13.41 -2.59 8.08
C GLU A 209 14.40 -3.32 8.98
N ARG A 210 13.99 -4.45 9.56
CA ARG A 210 14.88 -5.29 10.38
C ARG A 210 16.12 -5.75 9.61
N ARG A 211 15.99 -5.97 8.29
CA ARG A 211 17.12 -6.30 7.42
C ARG A 211 17.98 -5.07 7.12
N GLY A 212 17.38 -3.92 6.81
CA GLY A 212 18.09 -2.66 6.55
C GLY A 212 18.92 -2.22 7.75
N GLN A 213 18.33 -2.24 8.94
CA GLN A 213 19.02 -1.91 10.20
C GLN A 213 20.23 -2.81 10.45
N ARG A 214 20.14 -4.14 10.18
CA ARG A 214 21.29 -5.05 10.28
C ARG A 214 22.41 -4.74 9.28
N LEU A 215 22.11 -4.08 8.17
CA LEU A 215 23.06 -3.65 7.15
C LEU A 215 23.54 -2.20 7.37
N GLY A 216 23.11 -1.54 8.46
CA GLY A 216 23.48 -0.16 8.78
C GLY A 216 22.78 0.89 7.91
N HIS A 217 21.69 0.53 7.23
CA HIS A 217 20.90 1.46 6.43
C HIS A 217 19.97 2.27 7.35
N GLY A 218 19.88 3.58 7.10
CA GLY A 218 18.83 4.43 7.68
C GLY A 218 17.47 4.07 7.11
N VAL A 219 16.41 4.39 7.85
CA VAL A 219 15.03 4.32 7.35
C VAL A 219 14.48 5.73 7.34
N TRP A 220 13.85 6.10 6.25
CA TRP A 220 13.15 7.36 6.08
C TRP A 220 11.65 7.09 6.12
N ASP A 221 10.99 7.51 7.19
CA ASP A 221 9.54 7.59 7.28
C ASP A 221 9.11 8.99 6.81
N LEU A 222 8.30 9.03 5.77
CA LEU A 222 7.81 10.22 5.11
C LEU A 222 6.31 10.30 5.31
N LEU A 223 5.88 11.31 6.04
CA LEU A 223 4.53 11.48 6.51
C LEU A 223 3.93 12.75 5.96
N TYR A 224 2.74 12.63 5.42
CA TYR A 224 2.02 13.72 4.80
C TYR A 224 0.55 13.69 5.23
N GLU A 225 -0.03 14.86 5.33
CA GLU A 225 -1.47 15.06 5.50
C GLU A 225 -2.04 15.70 4.25
N ARG A 226 -3.16 15.18 3.77
CA ARG A 226 -3.89 15.71 2.62
C ARG A 226 -4.51 17.07 3.01
N ARG A 227 -4.10 18.12 2.29
CA ARG A 227 -4.67 19.45 2.48
C ARG A 227 -6.12 19.48 2.02
N ASP A 228 -6.93 20.27 2.71
CA ASP A 228 -8.20 20.72 2.15
C ASP A 228 -7.90 21.81 1.13
N ILE A 229 -8.04 21.49 -0.15
CA ILE A 229 -7.85 22.44 -1.24
C ILE A 229 -9.25 22.77 -1.75
N GLU A 230 -9.74 23.98 -1.38
CA GLU A 230 -10.94 24.58 -1.95
C GLU A 230 -10.81 24.80 -3.48
#